data_0b667893a18ce8decd6acaceba511196
#
_entry.id   0b667893a18ce8decd6acaceba511196
#
_cell.length_a   1.000
_cell.length_b   1.000
_cell.length_c   1.000
_cell.angle_alpha   90.00
_cell.angle_beta   90.00
_cell.angle_gamma   90.00
#
_symmetry.space_group_name_H-M   'P 1'
#
loop_
_entity.id
_entity.type
_entity.pdbx_description
1 polymer ?
#
loop_
_entity_poly.entity_id
_entity_poly.type
_entity_poly.pdbx_seq_one_letter_code
_entity_poly.pdbx_strand_id
1 'polypeptide(L)'
;MERFFNTAGPNIPDDNYTIDPLSRIDLDEIELLIRQKRYFVLHAPRQTGKTSCMLALRDHLNEQGDYIAVYANVEGGQASRNDKATVVKSTIDTLTGEMRLIMKDDKADKACEAVQNVGTDSMLTQFLSLLCQSLDRPLVLMIDEIDALVGDSLVSILRQLRSGYANRPKAFPQTVILCGVRDVRDYRIVLSNQDIVTGGSAFNIKTESLRLGNFSKEEIHELYMQHTEETGQVFDEACFPLVWKATEGQPWLVNAIGREVTYKMKENRDRSVVIIPEMIDRAIENIIYRRDTHIDILIDKLLEPRVRRVIEPILANNDDVDEAQIPSDDLQYVIDMGLVKVERGKSRRIANGIYREIIPRELTWTTQTSITKEPTWYLNADSSINMEKLLLDFQQFFRQNADAWIGRFDYAEAGPQLLLQAFLQRIVNGGGYIDREYGLGRKRTDLLIRKPLTDGYGGPVQRIVLELKIRRGDLDKVIEKGLEQTAEYMDLVGSVDEGHLIIFDRSQERTWDERIWHKPCEYQGRTILVWGM
;
A
#
# COMPACT_ATOMS: atom_id res chain seq x y z
N MET A 1 -0.41 -29.36 -13.51
CA MET A 1 -1.00 -28.11 -14.09
C MET A 1 0.09 -27.06 -14.00
N GLU A 2 0.25 -26.18 -14.99
CA GLU A 2 1.26 -25.10 -14.93
C GLU A 2 0.94 -24.17 -13.76
N ARG A 3 1.94 -23.88 -12.91
CA ARG A 3 1.80 -22.91 -11.81
C ARG A 3 1.52 -21.53 -12.34
N PHE A 4 1.00 -20.65 -11.50
CA PHE A 4 0.65 -19.30 -11.91
C PHE A 4 0.91 -18.27 -10.80
N PHE A 5 1.04 -16.99 -11.18
CA PHE A 5 1.12 -15.87 -10.25
C PHE A 5 -0.24 -15.64 -9.58
N ASN A 6 -0.31 -15.81 -8.26
CA ASN A 6 -1.54 -15.71 -7.50
C ASN A 6 -1.84 -14.27 -7.06
N THR A 7 -3.10 -13.85 -7.20
CA THR A 7 -3.60 -12.53 -6.77
C THR A 7 -4.79 -12.61 -5.83
N ALA A 8 -5.14 -13.82 -5.34
CA ALA A 8 -6.29 -14.01 -4.45
C ALA A 8 -6.05 -15.14 -3.44
N GLY A 9 -6.30 -14.87 -2.16
CA GLY A 9 -6.07 -15.81 -1.08
C GLY A 9 -4.59 -16.13 -0.80
N PRO A 10 -4.30 -17.04 0.12
CA PRO A 10 -2.96 -17.51 0.41
C PRO A 10 -2.36 -18.30 -0.76
N ASN A 11 -1.04 -18.25 -0.92
CA ASN A 11 -0.36 -19.05 -1.93
C ASN A 11 -0.30 -20.51 -1.54
N ILE A 12 -0.50 -21.36 -2.54
CA ILE A 12 -0.36 -22.82 -2.47
C ILE A 12 0.85 -23.17 -3.36
N PRO A 13 1.98 -23.66 -2.80
CA PRO A 13 3.22 -23.87 -3.54
C PRO A 13 3.08 -24.81 -4.75
N ASP A 14 2.19 -25.80 -4.68
CA ASP A 14 1.92 -26.75 -5.77
C ASP A 14 1.21 -26.09 -6.97
N ASP A 15 0.45 -25.03 -6.74
CA ASP A 15 -0.35 -24.34 -7.74
C ASP A 15 0.24 -22.97 -8.15
N ASN A 16 1.03 -22.35 -7.26
CA ASN A 16 1.47 -20.97 -7.42
C ASN A 16 2.98 -20.82 -7.41
N TYR A 17 3.51 -19.88 -8.22
CA TYR A 17 4.87 -19.38 -8.03
C TYR A 17 4.94 -18.69 -6.66
N THR A 18 5.88 -19.10 -5.83
CA THR A 18 5.91 -18.69 -4.42
C THR A 18 7.34 -18.57 -3.91
N ILE A 19 7.65 -17.49 -3.22
CA ILE A 19 8.83 -17.40 -2.35
C ILE A 19 8.50 -18.16 -1.06
N ASP A 20 9.44 -18.94 -0.55
CA ASP A 20 9.24 -19.66 0.70
C ASP A 20 8.76 -18.70 1.80
N PRO A 21 7.55 -18.87 2.35
CA PRO A 21 7.02 -17.96 3.34
C PRO A 21 7.88 -17.88 4.61
N LEU A 22 8.61 -18.93 4.97
CA LEU A 22 9.46 -18.95 6.16
C LEU A 22 10.76 -18.16 5.96
N SER A 23 11.28 -18.05 4.73
CA SER A 23 12.44 -17.23 4.43
C SER A 23 12.19 -15.72 4.60
N ARG A 24 10.91 -15.31 4.64
CA ARG A 24 10.49 -13.90 4.75
C ARG A 24 10.34 -13.41 6.19
N ILE A 25 10.56 -14.28 7.15
CA ILE A 25 10.52 -13.99 8.59
C ILE A 25 11.85 -14.41 9.22
N ASP A 26 12.20 -13.80 10.33
CA ASP A 26 13.29 -14.29 11.15
C ASP A 26 12.82 -15.51 11.94
N LEU A 27 12.96 -16.70 11.32
CA LEU A 27 12.46 -17.95 11.90
C LEU A 27 13.17 -18.29 13.22
N ASP A 28 14.48 -18.00 13.32
CA ASP A 28 15.25 -18.25 14.54
C ASP A 28 14.74 -17.38 15.70
N GLU A 29 14.41 -16.10 15.45
CA GLU A 29 13.83 -15.20 16.44
C GLU A 29 12.42 -15.70 16.86
N ILE A 30 11.60 -16.09 15.92
CA ILE A 30 10.24 -16.61 16.19
C ILE A 30 10.31 -17.88 17.05
N GLU A 31 11.15 -18.84 16.69
CA GLU A 31 11.35 -20.05 17.48
C GLU A 31 11.89 -19.75 18.87
N LEU A 32 12.82 -18.78 18.99
CA LEU A 32 13.31 -18.33 20.30
C LEU A 32 12.19 -17.77 21.15
N LEU A 33 11.32 -16.90 20.59
CA LEU A 33 10.16 -16.36 21.29
C LEU A 33 9.19 -17.47 21.75
N ILE A 34 8.94 -18.49 20.91
CA ILE A 34 8.11 -19.64 21.24
C ILE A 34 8.74 -20.46 22.39
N ARG A 35 10.05 -20.78 22.31
CA ARG A 35 10.79 -21.47 23.39
C ARG A 35 10.76 -20.68 24.71
N GLN A 36 10.83 -19.35 24.63
CA GLN A 36 10.73 -18.46 25.80
C GLN A 36 9.29 -18.25 26.28
N LYS A 37 8.31 -18.89 25.66
CA LYS A 37 6.87 -18.80 26.00
C LYS A 37 6.36 -17.36 25.90
N ARG A 38 6.79 -16.60 24.90
CA ARG A 38 6.40 -15.20 24.69
C ARG A 38 5.15 -15.10 23.84
N TYR A 39 4.34 -14.09 24.12
CA TYR A 39 3.25 -13.66 23.26
C TYR A 39 3.73 -12.50 22.41
N PHE A 40 3.50 -12.56 21.11
CA PHE A 40 3.96 -11.54 20.18
C PHE A 40 2.96 -11.28 19.05
N VAL A 41 3.20 -10.22 18.29
CA VAL A 41 2.37 -9.83 17.16
C VAL A 41 3.19 -9.93 15.89
N LEU A 42 2.62 -10.54 14.85
CA LEU A 42 3.09 -10.45 13.48
C LEU A 42 2.17 -9.51 12.73
N HIS A 43 2.70 -8.42 12.19
CA HIS A 43 1.88 -7.48 11.46
C HIS A 43 2.48 -7.07 10.13
N ALA A 44 1.64 -6.72 9.18
CA ALA A 44 2.02 -6.14 7.90
C ALA A 44 0.80 -5.58 7.18
N PRO A 45 1.00 -4.73 6.17
CA PRO A 45 -0.08 -4.30 5.29
C PRO A 45 -0.88 -5.47 4.71
N ARG A 46 -2.07 -5.19 4.20
CA ARG A 46 -2.88 -6.22 3.52
C ARG A 46 -2.14 -6.79 2.31
N GLN A 47 -2.40 -8.07 2.03
CA GLN A 47 -1.86 -8.78 0.85
C GLN A 47 -0.32 -8.80 0.74
N THR A 48 0.36 -8.83 1.89
CA THR A 48 1.81 -9.03 1.98
C THR A 48 2.22 -10.49 2.23
N GLY A 49 1.25 -11.42 2.33
CA GLY A 49 1.53 -12.84 2.54
C GLY A 49 1.55 -13.26 4.02
N LYS A 50 0.97 -12.47 4.94
CA LYS A 50 0.86 -12.82 6.38
C LYS A 50 0.29 -14.21 6.60
N THR A 51 -0.89 -14.48 6.02
CA THR A 51 -1.57 -15.77 6.14
C THR A 51 -0.71 -16.93 5.65
N SER A 52 -0.02 -16.75 4.51
CA SER A 52 0.90 -17.78 3.99
C SER A 52 2.06 -18.06 4.96
N CYS A 53 2.64 -17.01 5.56
CA CYS A 53 3.68 -17.18 6.58
C CYS A 53 3.15 -17.89 7.85
N MET A 54 1.93 -17.54 8.28
CA MET A 54 1.32 -18.18 9.46
C MET A 54 1.01 -19.67 9.23
N LEU A 55 0.52 -20.00 8.03
CA LEU A 55 0.23 -21.40 7.65
C LEU A 55 1.53 -22.22 7.53
N ALA A 56 2.55 -21.65 6.87
CA ALA A 56 3.86 -22.30 6.79
C ALA A 56 4.52 -22.50 8.17
N LEU A 57 4.41 -21.51 9.06
CA LEU A 57 4.91 -21.61 10.43
C LEU A 57 4.15 -22.67 11.24
N ARG A 58 2.81 -22.75 11.08
CA ARG A 58 2.00 -23.80 11.70
C ARG A 58 2.48 -25.19 11.28
N ASP A 59 2.67 -25.39 9.98
CA ASP A 59 3.05 -26.69 9.44
C ASP A 59 4.46 -27.08 9.88
N HIS A 60 5.41 -26.14 9.82
CA HIS A 60 6.78 -26.31 10.31
C HIS A 60 6.83 -26.74 11.79
N LEU A 61 6.09 -26.04 12.68
CA LEU A 61 6.09 -26.37 14.11
C LEU A 61 5.43 -27.73 14.39
N ASN A 62 4.38 -28.10 13.62
CA ASN A 62 3.75 -29.41 13.75
C ASN A 62 4.64 -30.54 13.22
N GLU A 63 5.43 -30.31 12.16
CA GLU A 63 6.40 -31.26 11.61
C GLU A 63 7.58 -31.51 12.57
N GLN A 64 8.07 -30.46 13.24
CA GLN A 64 9.08 -30.59 14.30
C GLN A 64 8.61 -31.50 15.45
N GLY A 65 7.32 -31.49 15.75
CA GLY A 65 6.70 -32.39 16.74
C GLY A 65 6.86 -31.96 18.20
N ASP A 66 7.51 -30.83 18.50
CA ASP A 66 7.68 -30.33 19.87
C ASP A 66 6.41 -29.61 20.39
N TYR A 67 5.59 -29.11 19.48
CA TYR A 67 4.39 -28.32 19.74
C TYR A 67 3.18 -28.88 19.01
N ILE A 68 2.00 -28.42 19.42
CA ILE A 68 0.78 -28.43 18.62
C ILE A 68 0.54 -26.98 18.21
N ALA A 69 0.72 -26.67 16.94
CA ALA A 69 0.48 -25.34 16.40
C ALA A 69 -0.88 -25.31 15.69
N VAL A 70 -1.75 -24.39 16.09
CA VAL A 70 -3.07 -24.18 15.50
C VAL A 70 -3.19 -22.75 14.95
N TYR A 71 -3.73 -22.64 13.76
CA TYR A 71 -4.06 -21.37 13.10
C TYR A 71 -5.57 -21.19 13.11
N ALA A 72 -6.03 -19.99 13.48
CA ALA A 72 -7.45 -19.63 13.44
C ALA A 72 -7.62 -18.22 12.84
N ASN A 73 -8.45 -18.11 11.83
CA ASN A 73 -8.88 -16.82 11.26
C ASN A 73 -10.17 -16.37 11.96
N VAL A 74 -10.14 -15.17 12.57
CA VAL A 74 -11.28 -14.61 13.30
C VAL A 74 -12.08 -13.57 12.51
N GLU A 75 -11.79 -13.39 11.21
CA GLU A 75 -12.51 -12.45 10.34
C GLU A 75 -14.02 -12.70 10.32
N GLY A 76 -14.46 -13.95 10.44
CA GLY A 76 -15.89 -14.32 10.54
C GLY A 76 -16.64 -13.58 11.66
N GLY A 77 -15.94 -13.12 12.70
CA GLY A 77 -16.50 -12.30 13.78
C GLY A 77 -16.77 -10.84 13.40
N GLN A 78 -16.25 -10.35 12.27
CA GLN A 78 -16.38 -8.95 11.85
C GLN A 78 -17.83 -8.49 11.73
N ALA A 79 -18.71 -9.31 11.18
CA ALA A 79 -20.13 -9.00 11.00
C ALA A 79 -20.87 -8.79 12.34
N SER A 80 -20.40 -9.44 13.40
CA SER A 80 -20.99 -9.38 14.74
C SER A 80 -20.55 -8.13 15.54
N ARG A 81 -19.59 -7.35 15.05
CA ARG A 81 -19.08 -6.10 15.64
C ARG A 81 -18.87 -6.19 17.17
N ASN A 82 -19.72 -5.47 17.94
CA ASN A 82 -19.64 -5.40 19.42
C ASN A 82 -20.35 -6.55 20.15
N ASP A 83 -20.95 -7.50 19.42
CA ASP A 83 -21.54 -8.68 20.06
C ASP A 83 -20.45 -9.67 20.49
N LYS A 84 -19.90 -9.41 21.69
CA LYS A 84 -18.85 -10.24 22.28
C LYS A 84 -19.25 -11.69 22.46
N ALA A 85 -20.55 -12.00 22.68
CA ALA A 85 -21.00 -13.37 22.91
C ALA A 85 -20.89 -14.19 21.63
N THR A 86 -21.36 -13.63 20.51
CA THR A 86 -21.25 -14.26 19.20
C THR A 86 -19.79 -14.39 18.76
N VAL A 87 -18.97 -13.36 18.95
CA VAL A 87 -17.54 -13.39 18.55
C VAL A 87 -16.75 -14.43 19.34
N VAL A 88 -16.91 -14.47 20.67
CA VAL A 88 -16.21 -15.47 21.52
C VAL A 88 -16.60 -16.88 21.13
N LYS A 89 -17.89 -17.13 20.92
CA LYS A 89 -18.38 -18.45 20.49
C LYS A 89 -17.84 -18.82 19.11
N SER A 90 -17.93 -17.93 18.13
CA SER A 90 -17.39 -18.16 16.78
C SER A 90 -15.87 -18.43 16.80
N THR A 91 -15.12 -17.74 17.66
CA THR A 91 -13.68 -17.99 17.84
C THR A 91 -13.43 -19.40 18.38
N ILE A 92 -14.21 -19.86 19.37
CA ILE A 92 -14.10 -21.22 19.93
C ILE A 92 -14.47 -22.25 18.88
N ASP A 93 -15.54 -22.03 18.13
CA ASP A 93 -16.00 -22.94 17.07
C ASP A 93 -14.92 -23.09 15.97
N THR A 94 -14.30 -21.97 15.57
CA THR A 94 -13.19 -21.98 14.60
C THR A 94 -12.00 -22.77 15.14
N LEU A 95 -11.56 -22.50 16.37
CA LEU A 95 -10.47 -23.23 17.01
C LEU A 95 -10.76 -24.72 17.14
N THR A 96 -11.99 -25.08 17.51
CA THR A 96 -12.41 -26.50 17.63
C THR A 96 -12.33 -27.20 16.27
N GLY A 97 -12.78 -26.51 15.19
CA GLY A 97 -12.69 -27.06 13.83
C GLY A 97 -11.25 -27.30 13.39
N GLU A 98 -10.37 -26.31 13.58
CA GLU A 98 -8.95 -26.42 13.21
C GLU A 98 -8.21 -27.47 14.03
N MET A 99 -8.46 -27.54 15.34
CA MET A 99 -7.89 -28.58 16.21
C MET A 99 -8.30 -29.98 15.79
N ARG A 100 -9.55 -30.16 15.37
CA ARG A 100 -10.04 -31.46 14.87
C ARG A 100 -9.30 -31.91 13.61
N LEU A 101 -8.96 -30.97 12.72
CA LEU A 101 -8.18 -31.27 11.50
C LEU A 101 -6.74 -31.68 11.82
N ILE A 102 -6.12 -31.04 12.81
CA ILE A 102 -4.73 -31.29 13.20
C ILE A 102 -4.60 -32.57 14.04
N MET A 103 -5.41 -32.69 15.10
CA MET A 103 -5.29 -33.77 16.09
C MET A 103 -6.00 -35.06 15.69
N LYS A 104 -7.05 -34.93 14.87
CA LYS A 104 -7.93 -36.07 14.47
C LYS A 104 -8.52 -36.84 15.66
N ASP A 105 -8.77 -36.10 16.78
CA ASP A 105 -9.41 -36.61 18.00
C ASP A 105 -10.55 -35.66 18.45
N ASP A 106 -11.23 -35.99 19.56
CA ASP A 106 -12.38 -35.24 20.08
C ASP A 106 -12.06 -34.33 21.29
N LYS A 107 -10.79 -34.10 21.59
CA LYS A 107 -10.38 -33.29 22.76
C LYS A 107 -10.90 -31.86 22.71
N ALA A 108 -10.84 -31.23 21.54
CA ALA A 108 -11.35 -29.87 21.34
C ALA A 108 -12.88 -29.84 21.43
N ASP A 109 -13.58 -30.86 20.91
CA ASP A 109 -15.03 -30.95 21.00
C ASP A 109 -15.47 -31.07 22.46
N LYS A 110 -14.84 -31.91 23.27
CA LYS A 110 -15.11 -32.06 24.71
C LYS A 110 -14.86 -30.75 25.47
N ALA A 111 -13.79 -30.05 25.15
CA ALA A 111 -13.51 -28.74 25.76
C ALA A 111 -14.57 -27.69 25.37
N CYS A 112 -15.03 -27.67 24.10
CA CYS A 112 -16.10 -26.80 23.62
C CYS A 112 -17.43 -27.11 24.31
N GLU A 113 -17.83 -28.36 24.42
CA GLU A 113 -19.06 -28.80 25.13
C GLU A 113 -19.03 -28.37 26.61
N ALA A 114 -17.90 -28.55 27.28
CA ALA A 114 -17.74 -28.20 28.70
C ALA A 114 -17.95 -26.71 29.00
N VAL A 115 -17.76 -25.83 28.04
CA VAL A 115 -17.87 -24.39 28.26
C VAL A 115 -19.19 -23.77 27.77
N GLN A 116 -20.11 -24.53 27.21
CA GLN A 116 -21.37 -24.02 26.66
C GLN A 116 -22.21 -23.21 27.65
N ASN A 117 -22.15 -23.54 28.93
CA ASN A 117 -22.88 -22.85 29.99
C ASN A 117 -22.02 -21.86 30.79
N VAL A 118 -20.80 -21.59 30.33
CA VAL A 118 -19.88 -20.62 30.94
C VAL A 118 -20.22 -19.21 30.48
N GLY A 119 -20.08 -18.24 31.38
CA GLY A 119 -20.28 -16.83 31.02
C GLY A 119 -19.28 -16.36 29.95
N THR A 120 -19.76 -15.57 29.01
CA THR A 120 -19.00 -15.08 27.82
C THR A 120 -17.63 -14.51 28.18
N ASP A 121 -17.52 -13.79 29.29
CA ASP A 121 -16.27 -13.11 29.68
C ASP A 121 -15.15 -14.05 30.14
N SER A 122 -15.43 -15.35 30.32
CA SER A 122 -14.45 -16.37 30.70
C SER A 122 -14.49 -17.63 29.80
N MET A 123 -15.40 -17.68 28.84
CA MET A 123 -15.64 -18.86 28.01
C MET A 123 -14.40 -19.28 27.22
N LEU A 124 -13.73 -18.34 26.53
CA LEU A 124 -12.50 -18.62 25.77
C LEU A 124 -11.35 -19.02 26.70
N THR A 125 -11.21 -18.35 27.84
CA THR A 125 -10.18 -18.70 28.84
C THR A 125 -10.35 -20.13 29.33
N GLN A 126 -11.58 -20.53 29.68
CA GLN A 126 -11.85 -21.89 30.17
C GLN A 126 -11.71 -22.93 29.06
N PHE A 127 -12.18 -22.64 27.85
CA PHE A 127 -11.97 -23.51 26.69
C PHE A 127 -10.47 -23.80 26.48
N LEU A 128 -9.65 -22.75 26.36
CA LEU A 128 -8.19 -22.90 26.17
C LEU A 128 -7.53 -23.63 27.34
N SER A 129 -8.01 -23.41 28.57
CA SER A 129 -7.48 -24.09 29.75
C SER A 129 -7.78 -25.61 29.71
N LEU A 130 -9.01 -25.98 29.45
CA LEU A 130 -9.41 -27.42 29.34
C LEU A 130 -8.72 -28.11 28.17
N LEU A 131 -8.67 -27.43 27.01
CA LEU A 131 -7.98 -27.92 25.85
C LEU A 131 -6.51 -28.22 26.17
N CYS A 132 -5.75 -27.22 26.65
CA CYS A 132 -4.32 -27.35 26.92
C CYS A 132 -4.01 -28.43 27.96
N GLN A 133 -4.90 -28.65 28.96
CA GLN A 133 -4.75 -29.72 29.94
C GLN A 133 -4.95 -31.13 29.34
N SER A 134 -5.68 -31.22 28.24
CA SER A 134 -5.91 -32.49 27.55
C SER A 134 -4.84 -32.88 26.53
N LEU A 135 -3.98 -31.89 26.14
CA LEU A 135 -2.94 -32.09 25.15
C LEU A 135 -1.67 -32.72 25.77
N ASP A 136 -0.95 -33.48 24.97
CA ASP A 136 0.32 -34.10 25.33
C ASP A 136 1.53 -33.20 25.08
N ARG A 137 1.38 -32.19 24.25
CA ARG A 137 2.40 -31.19 23.88
C ARG A 137 1.87 -29.78 24.08
N PRO A 138 2.76 -28.79 24.29
CA PRO A 138 2.35 -27.40 24.45
C PRO A 138 1.66 -26.84 23.19
N LEU A 139 0.62 -26.04 23.39
CA LEU A 139 -0.12 -25.38 22.31
C LEU A 139 0.54 -24.05 21.92
N VAL A 140 0.79 -23.86 20.62
CA VAL A 140 1.08 -22.57 19.98
C VAL A 140 -0.17 -22.12 19.23
N LEU A 141 -0.77 -21.03 19.70
CA LEU A 141 -2.01 -20.49 19.14
C LEU A 141 -1.72 -19.29 18.23
N MET A 142 -2.13 -19.39 16.98
CA MET A 142 -2.02 -18.33 15.97
C MET A 142 -3.41 -17.80 15.64
N ILE A 143 -3.64 -16.50 15.85
CA ILE A 143 -4.92 -15.84 15.56
C ILE A 143 -4.69 -14.80 14.47
N ASP A 144 -5.23 -15.05 13.28
CA ASP A 144 -5.14 -14.16 12.12
C ASP A 144 -6.37 -13.24 12.01
N GLU A 145 -6.18 -12.09 11.35
CA GLU A 145 -7.18 -11.04 11.13
C GLU A 145 -7.76 -10.49 12.45
N ILE A 146 -6.92 -10.35 13.48
CA ILE A 146 -7.35 -9.83 14.78
C ILE A 146 -7.96 -8.42 14.68
N ASP A 147 -7.58 -7.64 13.68
CA ASP A 147 -8.10 -6.31 13.38
C ASP A 147 -9.48 -6.31 12.70
N ALA A 148 -10.01 -7.46 12.33
CA ALA A 148 -11.42 -7.60 11.95
C ALA A 148 -12.36 -7.45 13.15
N LEU A 149 -11.86 -7.73 14.36
CA LEU A 149 -12.62 -7.55 15.60
C LEU A 149 -12.56 -6.10 16.07
N VAL A 150 -13.68 -5.59 16.58
CA VAL A 150 -13.81 -4.19 17.01
C VAL A 150 -14.44 -4.07 18.41
N GLY A 151 -14.21 -2.94 19.07
CA GLY A 151 -14.89 -2.57 20.31
C GLY A 151 -14.80 -3.61 21.42
N ASP A 152 -15.95 -3.90 22.05
CA ASP A 152 -16.06 -4.82 23.19
C ASP A 152 -15.63 -6.25 22.86
N SER A 153 -15.84 -6.68 21.62
CA SER A 153 -15.46 -8.03 21.15
C SER A 153 -13.95 -8.21 21.12
N LEU A 154 -13.22 -7.25 20.55
CA LEU A 154 -11.75 -7.28 20.52
C LEU A 154 -11.18 -7.25 21.94
N VAL A 155 -11.67 -6.34 22.80
CA VAL A 155 -11.21 -6.23 24.20
C VAL A 155 -11.50 -7.51 24.98
N SER A 156 -12.66 -8.17 24.75
CA SER A 156 -13.00 -9.42 25.40
C SER A 156 -12.03 -10.54 25.04
N ILE A 157 -11.74 -10.73 23.74
CA ILE A 157 -10.78 -11.75 23.26
C ILE A 157 -9.38 -11.47 23.87
N LEU A 158 -8.87 -10.23 23.75
CA LEU A 158 -7.54 -9.88 24.25
C LEU A 158 -7.41 -10.09 25.78
N ARG A 159 -8.43 -9.70 26.55
CA ARG A 159 -8.42 -9.91 28.00
C ARG A 159 -8.51 -11.37 28.39
N GLN A 160 -9.30 -12.19 27.68
CA GLN A 160 -9.40 -13.62 27.94
C GLN A 160 -8.09 -14.35 27.61
N LEU A 161 -7.39 -13.98 26.52
CA LEU A 161 -6.05 -14.49 26.22
C LEU A 161 -5.02 -14.09 27.30
N ARG A 162 -5.17 -12.88 27.86
CA ARG A 162 -4.30 -12.40 28.93
C ARG A 162 -4.53 -13.12 30.27
N SER A 163 -5.80 -13.42 30.61
CA SER A 163 -6.16 -13.95 31.94
C SER A 163 -5.50 -15.29 32.24
N GLY A 164 -5.29 -16.15 31.23
CA GLY A 164 -4.63 -17.45 31.39
C GLY A 164 -3.11 -17.41 31.33
N TYR A 165 -2.49 -16.24 31.10
CA TYR A 165 -1.04 -16.11 30.86
C TYR A 165 -0.14 -16.77 31.91
N ALA A 166 -0.52 -16.74 33.19
CA ALA A 166 0.25 -17.32 34.28
C ALA A 166 0.20 -18.88 34.30
N ASN A 167 -0.75 -19.50 33.62
CA ASN A 167 -0.98 -20.95 33.66
C ASN A 167 -0.22 -21.71 32.55
N ARG A 168 0.57 -21.01 31.75
CA ARG A 168 1.36 -21.58 30.64
C ARG A 168 2.50 -22.46 31.11
N PRO A 169 2.90 -23.46 30.36
CA PRO A 169 2.23 -24.02 29.19
C PRO A 169 1.22 -25.12 29.54
N LYS A 170 1.07 -25.49 30.82
CA LYS A 170 0.35 -26.71 31.26
C LYS A 170 -1.17 -26.61 31.10
N ALA A 171 -1.70 -25.39 31.36
CA ALA A 171 -3.14 -25.16 31.36
C ALA A 171 -3.51 -23.89 30.58
N PHE A 172 -2.66 -23.48 29.64
CA PHE A 172 -2.94 -22.38 28.71
C PHE A 172 -1.93 -22.40 27.55
N PRO A 173 -2.23 -21.82 26.38
CA PRO A 173 -1.29 -21.82 25.25
C PRO A 173 0.09 -21.30 25.64
N GLN A 174 1.13 -22.04 25.29
CA GLN A 174 2.51 -21.65 25.56
C GLN A 174 2.83 -20.28 24.94
N THR A 175 2.42 -20.11 23.70
CA THR A 175 2.58 -18.89 22.91
C THR A 175 1.28 -18.54 22.21
N VAL A 176 0.98 -17.24 22.16
CA VAL A 176 -0.07 -16.69 21.32
C VAL A 176 0.58 -15.72 20.34
N ILE A 177 0.36 -15.95 19.05
CA ILE A 177 0.79 -15.10 17.94
C ILE A 177 -0.46 -14.42 17.39
N LEU A 178 -0.56 -13.11 17.58
CA LEU A 178 -1.64 -12.33 16.97
C LEU A 178 -1.17 -11.80 15.62
N CYS A 179 -1.98 -11.95 14.59
CA CYS A 179 -1.68 -11.45 13.27
C CYS A 179 -2.73 -10.44 12.80
N GLY A 180 -2.27 -9.34 12.22
CA GLY A 180 -3.13 -8.27 11.72
C GLY A 180 -2.38 -7.27 10.86
N VAL A 181 -3.05 -6.18 10.50
CA VAL A 181 -2.46 -5.10 9.71
C VAL A 181 -1.55 -4.23 10.58
N ARG A 182 -1.89 -4.06 11.86
CA ARG A 182 -1.21 -3.16 12.81
C ARG A 182 -0.75 -3.90 14.06
N ASP A 183 0.19 -3.29 14.76
CA ASP A 183 0.47 -3.69 16.14
C ASP A 183 -0.78 -3.46 17.02
N VAL A 184 -1.14 -4.47 17.78
CA VAL A 184 -2.31 -4.40 18.69
C VAL A 184 -2.20 -3.21 19.68
N ARG A 185 -0.99 -2.79 20.06
CA ARG A 185 -0.80 -1.61 20.95
C ARG A 185 -1.35 -0.32 20.36
N ASP A 186 -1.35 -0.20 19.04
CA ASP A 186 -1.71 1.03 18.34
C ASP A 186 -3.22 1.13 18.07
N TYR A 187 -4.00 0.13 18.53
CA TYR A 187 -5.45 0.20 18.44
C TYR A 187 -6.02 1.15 19.52
N ARG A 188 -6.77 2.14 19.06
CA ARG A 188 -7.71 2.89 19.89
C ARG A 188 -9.08 2.25 19.75
N ILE A 189 -9.46 1.46 20.76
CA ILE A 189 -10.67 0.66 20.74
C ILE A 189 -11.78 1.47 21.40
N VAL A 190 -12.80 1.85 20.62
CA VAL A 190 -13.99 2.53 21.13
C VAL A 190 -14.99 1.49 21.57
N LEU A 191 -15.31 1.47 22.84
CA LEU A 191 -16.29 0.57 23.45
C LEU A 191 -17.72 1.04 23.20
N SER A 192 -18.69 0.17 23.43
CA SER A 192 -20.12 0.48 23.31
C SER A 192 -20.60 1.62 24.21
N ASN A 193 -19.95 1.84 25.35
CA ASN A 193 -20.18 2.97 26.25
C ASN A 193 -19.42 4.25 25.89
N GLN A 194 -18.78 4.30 24.71
CA GLN A 194 -17.94 5.39 24.18
C GLN A 194 -16.60 5.60 24.91
N ASP A 195 -16.25 4.78 25.89
CA ASP A 195 -14.91 4.79 26.45
C ASP A 195 -13.87 4.34 25.43
N ILE A 196 -12.66 4.92 25.51
CA ILE A 196 -11.53 4.55 24.66
C ILE A 196 -10.55 3.70 25.47
N VAL A 197 -10.32 2.47 24.99
CA VAL A 197 -9.32 1.56 25.56
C VAL A 197 -8.19 1.41 24.54
N THR A 198 -6.93 1.51 24.99
CA THR A 198 -5.80 1.20 24.09
C THR A 198 -5.57 -0.30 24.03
N GLY A 199 -5.22 -0.82 22.88
CA GLY A 199 -4.88 -2.22 22.70
C GLY A 199 -3.73 -2.65 23.61
N GLY A 200 -2.75 -1.74 23.86
CA GLY A 200 -1.68 -1.96 24.81
C GLY A 200 -2.16 -2.17 26.25
N SER A 201 -3.24 -1.53 26.69
CA SER A 201 -3.81 -1.78 28.02
C SER A 201 -4.62 -3.07 28.08
N ALA A 202 -5.25 -3.47 26.97
CA ALA A 202 -6.01 -4.71 26.89
C ALA A 202 -5.08 -5.93 26.82
N PHE A 203 -3.92 -5.82 26.16
CA PHE A 203 -2.97 -6.90 25.91
C PHE A 203 -1.52 -6.52 26.25
N ASN A 204 -1.26 -6.14 27.49
CA ASN A 204 0.07 -5.69 27.97
C ASN A 204 1.10 -6.81 28.19
N ILE A 205 0.79 -8.05 27.85
CA ILE A 205 1.67 -9.23 27.97
C ILE A 205 2.47 -9.52 26.69
N LYS A 206 2.27 -8.72 25.64
CA LYS A 206 3.02 -8.81 24.40
C LYS A 206 4.48 -8.41 24.61
N THR A 207 5.40 -9.23 24.12
CA THR A 207 6.84 -8.98 24.22
C THR A 207 7.36 -8.23 23.01
N GLU A 208 7.09 -8.74 21.80
CA GLU A 208 7.66 -8.25 20.54
C GLU A 208 6.57 -7.96 19.50
N SER A 209 6.93 -7.14 18.53
CA SER A 209 6.13 -6.86 17.34
C SER A 209 7.01 -7.05 16.11
N LEU A 210 6.72 -8.07 15.36
CA LEU A 210 7.46 -8.43 14.16
C LEU A 210 6.71 -7.92 12.93
N ARG A 211 7.41 -7.24 12.04
CA ARG A 211 6.83 -6.73 10.80
C ARG A 211 7.30 -7.56 9.63
N LEU A 212 6.36 -8.18 8.91
CA LEU A 212 6.64 -8.83 7.64
C LEU A 212 6.95 -7.79 6.57
N GLY A 213 8.11 -7.90 5.93
CA GLY A 213 8.57 -7.01 4.86
C GLY A 213 7.93 -7.31 3.49
N ASN A 214 8.23 -6.42 2.53
CA ASN A 214 7.97 -6.65 1.11
C ASN A 214 9.05 -7.59 0.54
N PHE A 215 8.86 -8.08 -0.68
CA PHE A 215 9.91 -8.81 -1.42
C PHE A 215 11.13 -7.93 -1.67
N SER A 216 12.31 -8.54 -1.62
CA SER A 216 13.55 -7.94 -2.12
C SER A 216 13.61 -7.97 -3.65
N LYS A 217 14.63 -7.35 -4.24
CA LYS A 217 14.85 -7.43 -5.70
C LYS A 217 15.19 -8.85 -6.14
N GLU A 218 15.96 -9.53 -5.31
CA GLU A 218 16.38 -10.91 -5.50
C GLU A 218 15.19 -11.86 -5.43
N GLU A 219 14.29 -11.67 -4.46
CA GLU A 219 13.05 -12.46 -4.34
C GLU A 219 12.09 -12.21 -5.51
N ILE A 220 12.00 -11.00 -6.06
CA ILE A 220 11.23 -10.73 -7.29
C ILE A 220 11.81 -11.51 -8.46
N HIS A 221 13.13 -11.47 -8.63
CA HIS A 221 13.81 -12.21 -9.69
C HIS A 221 13.58 -13.71 -9.53
N GLU A 222 13.80 -14.27 -8.34
CA GLU A 222 13.55 -15.67 -8.03
C GLU A 222 12.11 -16.10 -8.35
N LEU A 223 11.13 -15.28 -7.93
CA LEU A 223 9.71 -15.56 -8.18
C LEU A 223 9.39 -15.65 -9.69
N TYR A 224 9.95 -14.74 -10.49
CA TYR A 224 9.68 -14.71 -11.93
C TYR A 224 10.45 -15.80 -12.67
N MET A 225 11.65 -16.14 -12.21
CA MET A 225 12.45 -17.23 -12.77
C MET A 225 11.79 -18.60 -12.59
N GLN A 226 10.98 -18.82 -11.55
CA GLN A 226 10.16 -20.05 -11.44
C GLN A 226 9.25 -20.24 -12.67
N HIS A 227 8.68 -19.16 -13.21
CA HIS A 227 7.90 -19.23 -14.46
C HIS A 227 8.78 -19.57 -15.67
N THR A 228 9.94 -18.94 -15.78
CA THR A 228 10.89 -19.23 -16.87
C THR A 228 11.38 -20.69 -16.81
N GLU A 229 11.71 -21.20 -15.65
CA GLU A 229 12.17 -22.58 -15.45
C GLU A 229 11.09 -23.62 -15.81
N GLU A 230 9.83 -23.31 -15.49
CA GLU A 230 8.74 -24.24 -15.76
C GLU A 230 8.24 -24.18 -17.21
N THR A 231 8.21 -23.01 -17.83
CA THR A 231 7.56 -22.81 -19.13
C THR A 231 8.52 -22.55 -20.29
N GLY A 232 9.77 -22.20 -19.99
CA GLY A 232 10.76 -21.75 -20.97
C GLY A 232 10.56 -20.30 -21.43
N GLN A 233 9.52 -19.58 -20.97
CA GLN A 233 9.29 -18.19 -21.35
C GLN A 233 10.29 -17.26 -20.64
N VAL A 234 11.01 -16.46 -21.42
CA VAL A 234 12.10 -15.61 -20.92
C VAL A 234 11.60 -14.20 -20.61
N PHE A 235 12.04 -13.64 -19.50
CA PHE A 235 11.95 -12.21 -19.18
C PHE A 235 13.26 -11.52 -19.58
N ASP A 236 13.17 -10.39 -20.28
CA ASP A 236 14.32 -9.49 -20.46
C ASP A 236 14.75 -8.95 -19.09
N GLU A 237 16.06 -8.91 -18.83
CA GLU A 237 16.61 -8.42 -17.55
C GLU A 237 16.19 -6.98 -17.22
N ALA A 238 15.94 -6.15 -18.22
CA ALA A 238 15.45 -4.78 -18.02
C ALA A 238 14.02 -4.70 -17.46
N CYS A 239 13.27 -5.81 -17.44
CA CYS A 239 11.95 -5.90 -16.79
C CYS A 239 12.02 -5.74 -15.29
N PHE A 240 13.02 -6.34 -14.62
CA PHE A 240 13.10 -6.41 -13.16
C PHE A 240 13.23 -5.04 -12.48
N PRO A 241 14.09 -4.11 -12.97
CA PRO A 241 14.12 -2.75 -12.44
C PRO A 241 12.79 -2.01 -12.53
N LEU A 242 12.01 -2.24 -13.60
CA LEU A 242 10.68 -1.63 -13.77
C LEU A 242 9.66 -2.21 -12.78
N VAL A 243 9.63 -3.53 -12.61
CA VAL A 243 8.78 -4.19 -11.61
C VAL A 243 9.12 -3.66 -10.20
N TRP A 244 10.42 -3.56 -9.87
CA TRP A 244 10.85 -3.00 -8.60
C TRP A 244 10.40 -1.56 -8.42
N LYS A 245 10.64 -0.68 -9.41
CA LYS A 245 10.24 0.73 -9.38
C LYS A 245 8.73 0.91 -9.17
N ALA A 246 7.93 0.06 -9.81
CA ALA A 246 6.48 0.11 -9.73
C ALA A 246 5.94 -0.39 -8.39
N THR A 247 6.52 -1.45 -7.82
CA THR A 247 5.95 -2.19 -6.70
C THR A 247 6.69 -2.01 -5.38
N GLU A 248 7.98 -1.66 -5.42
CA GLU A 248 8.90 -1.72 -4.27
C GLU A 248 8.75 -3.03 -3.47
N GLY A 249 8.54 -4.12 -4.20
CA GLY A 249 8.43 -5.46 -3.66
C GLY A 249 7.09 -5.78 -3.00
N GLN A 250 6.06 -4.96 -3.10
CA GLN A 250 4.76 -5.29 -2.53
C GLN A 250 4.24 -6.59 -3.18
N PRO A 251 4.03 -7.68 -2.40
CA PRO A 251 3.87 -9.03 -2.95
C PRO A 251 2.69 -9.17 -3.91
N TRP A 252 1.54 -8.56 -3.58
CA TRP A 252 0.38 -8.64 -4.46
C TRP A 252 0.62 -7.93 -5.80
N LEU A 253 1.25 -6.75 -5.78
CA LEU A 253 1.56 -6.00 -7.01
C LEU A 253 2.57 -6.73 -7.87
N VAL A 254 3.58 -7.36 -7.27
CA VAL A 254 4.55 -8.20 -7.99
C VAL A 254 3.85 -9.35 -8.69
N ASN A 255 3.01 -10.09 -7.98
CA ASN A 255 2.23 -11.19 -8.56
C ASN A 255 1.23 -10.69 -9.63
N ALA A 256 0.59 -9.54 -9.42
CA ALA A 256 -0.36 -8.97 -10.37
C ALA A 256 0.30 -8.61 -11.72
N ILE A 257 1.51 -8.02 -11.68
CA ILE A 257 2.29 -7.75 -12.90
C ILE A 257 2.69 -9.06 -13.57
N GLY A 258 3.24 -10.03 -12.82
CA GLY A 258 3.58 -11.36 -13.37
C GLY A 258 2.38 -12.02 -14.06
N ARG A 259 1.21 -12.03 -13.39
CA ARG A 259 -0.03 -12.58 -13.96
C ARG A 259 -0.49 -11.83 -15.21
N GLU A 260 -0.35 -10.51 -15.22
CA GLU A 260 -0.73 -9.67 -16.34
C GLU A 260 0.08 -10.03 -17.60
N VAL A 261 1.41 -10.04 -17.48
CA VAL A 261 2.31 -10.27 -18.61
C VAL A 261 2.35 -11.73 -19.07
N THR A 262 2.12 -12.70 -18.18
CA THR A 262 2.22 -14.13 -18.57
C THR A 262 0.90 -14.76 -18.98
N TYR A 263 -0.23 -14.21 -18.52
CA TYR A 263 -1.53 -14.83 -18.71
C TYR A 263 -2.60 -13.93 -19.30
N LYS A 264 -2.77 -12.69 -18.77
CA LYS A 264 -3.87 -11.81 -19.22
C LYS A 264 -3.59 -11.21 -20.58
N MET A 265 -2.35 -10.88 -20.91
CA MET A 265 -1.92 -10.56 -22.26
C MET A 265 -1.96 -11.83 -23.10
N LYS A 266 -2.94 -11.92 -24.01
CA LYS A 266 -3.22 -13.16 -24.75
C LYS A 266 -2.07 -13.60 -25.63
N GLU A 267 -1.37 -12.65 -26.22
CA GLU A 267 -0.19 -12.85 -27.06
C GLU A 267 0.94 -13.57 -26.32
N ASN A 268 1.09 -13.31 -25.03
CA ASN A 268 2.16 -13.89 -24.21
C ASN A 268 1.84 -15.31 -23.67
N ARG A 269 0.65 -15.84 -23.99
CA ARG A 269 0.34 -17.25 -23.72
C ARG A 269 1.13 -18.19 -24.63
N ASP A 270 1.65 -17.68 -25.73
CA ASP A 270 2.72 -18.31 -26.50
C ASP A 270 4.04 -18.14 -25.73
N ARG A 271 4.53 -19.21 -25.11
CA ARG A 271 5.71 -19.21 -24.27
C ARG A 271 7.02 -18.93 -25.01
N SER A 272 7.00 -18.89 -26.34
CA SER A 272 8.14 -18.47 -27.15
C SER A 272 8.33 -16.95 -27.20
N VAL A 273 7.31 -16.19 -26.80
CA VAL A 273 7.36 -14.72 -26.76
C VAL A 273 8.17 -14.29 -25.54
N VAL A 274 9.25 -13.53 -25.78
CA VAL A 274 10.06 -12.92 -24.72
C VAL A 274 9.28 -11.76 -24.09
N ILE A 275 9.20 -11.73 -22.77
CA ILE A 275 8.61 -10.62 -22.02
C ILE A 275 9.59 -9.46 -21.99
N ILE A 276 9.21 -8.32 -22.53
CA ILE A 276 10.03 -7.11 -22.69
C ILE A 276 9.54 -5.96 -21.78
N PRO A 277 10.38 -4.93 -21.53
CA PRO A 277 10.04 -3.79 -20.66
C PRO A 277 8.72 -3.11 -20.98
N GLU A 278 8.38 -2.92 -22.23
CA GLU A 278 7.15 -2.28 -22.70
C GLU A 278 5.89 -3.07 -22.28
N MET A 279 6.00 -4.39 -22.16
CA MET A 279 4.91 -5.23 -21.66
C MET A 279 4.72 -5.04 -20.16
N ILE A 280 5.79 -4.80 -19.40
CA ILE A 280 5.71 -4.46 -17.98
C ILE A 280 5.01 -3.11 -17.79
N ASP A 281 5.40 -2.07 -18.55
CA ASP A 281 4.74 -0.76 -18.49
C ASP A 281 3.24 -0.89 -18.81
N ARG A 282 2.88 -1.64 -19.85
CA ARG A 282 1.48 -1.92 -20.20
C ARG A 282 0.74 -2.69 -19.11
N ALA A 283 1.41 -3.64 -18.44
CA ALA A 283 0.82 -4.38 -17.31
C ALA A 283 0.50 -3.45 -16.12
N ILE A 284 1.43 -2.57 -15.78
CA ILE A 284 1.26 -1.58 -14.72
C ILE A 284 0.04 -0.70 -15.01
N GLU A 285 -0.08 -0.19 -16.24
CA GLU A 285 -1.23 0.61 -16.64
C GLU A 285 -2.54 -0.15 -16.57
N ASN A 286 -2.58 -1.39 -17.07
CA ASN A 286 -3.76 -2.22 -17.01
C ASN A 286 -4.23 -2.45 -15.57
N ILE A 287 -3.31 -2.65 -14.62
CA ILE A 287 -3.61 -2.81 -13.20
C ILE A 287 -4.20 -1.51 -12.63
N ILE A 288 -3.62 -0.36 -12.95
CA ILE A 288 -4.10 0.96 -12.53
C ILE A 288 -5.52 1.23 -13.06
N TYR A 289 -5.77 0.91 -14.34
CA TYR A 289 -7.07 1.15 -14.98
C TYR A 289 -8.19 0.25 -14.47
N ARG A 290 -7.89 -1.04 -14.20
CA ARG A 290 -8.94 -2.00 -13.83
C ARG A 290 -9.42 -1.86 -12.39
N ARG A 291 -8.68 -1.15 -11.54
CA ARG A 291 -8.97 -1.04 -10.10
C ARG A 291 -9.22 -2.42 -9.48
N ASP A 292 -8.25 -3.32 -9.61
CA ASP A 292 -8.35 -4.64 -8.98
C ASP A 292 -8.56 -4.48 -7.45
N THR A 293 -9.12 -5.48 -6.78
CA THR A 293 -9.57 -5.46 -5.37
C THR A 293 -8.58 -4.83 -4.38
N HIS A 294 -7.28 -5.04 -4.59
CA HIS A 294 -6.24 -4.43 -3.75
C HIS A 294 -6.27 -2.89 -3.82
N ILE A 295 -6.50 -2.37 -5.01
CA ILE A 295 -6.56 -0.93 -5.29
C ILE A 295 -7.84 -0.33 -4.72
N ASP A 296 -8.99 -1.02 -4.84
CA ASP A 296 -10.26 -0.55 -4.26
C ASP A 296 -10.18 -0.41 -2.73
N ILE A 297 -9.56 -1.37 -2.06
CA ILE A 297 -9.33 -1.30 -0.60
C ILE A 297 -8.48 -0.08 -0.22
N LEU A 298 -7.45 0.23 -1.03
CA LEU A 298 -6.62 1.40 -0.84
C LEU A 298 -7.43 2.69 -1.03
N ILE A 299 -8.28 2.75 -2.06
CA ILE A 299 -9.14 3.89 -2.35
C ILE A 299 -10.08 4.19 -1.18
N ASP A 300 -10.72 3.15 -0.62
CA ASP A 300 -11.59 3.30 0.55
C ASP A 300 -10.85 3.93 1.73
N LYS A 301 -9.57 3.58 1.93
CA LYS A 301 -8.74 4.17 2.97
C LYS A 301 -8.41 5.65 2.73
N LEU A 302 -8.30 6.08 1.48
CA LEU A 302 -8.09 7.50 1.15
C LEU A 302 -9.30 8.38 1.50
N LEU A 303 -10.48 7.81 1.71
CA LEU A 303 -11.65 8.56 2.18
C LEU A 303 -11.57 8.91 3.67
N GLU A 304 -10.71 8.24 4.44
CA GLU A 304 -10.53 8.53 5.87
C GLU A 304 -9.78 9.87 6.07
N PRO A 305 -10.31 10.84 6.83
CA PRO A 305 -9.65 12.14 7.04
C PRO A 305 -8.24 12.02 7.61
N ARG A 306 -8.00 11.05 8.51
CA ARG A 306 -6.69 10.79 9.09
C ARG A 306 -5.64 10.34 8.05
N VAL A 307 -6.06 9.64 7.00
CA VAL A 307 -5.19 9.20 5.90
C VAL A 307 -4.88 10.38 4.99
N ARG A 308 -5.89 11.15 4.62
CA ARG A 308 -5.72 12.35 3.77
C ARG A 308 -4.78 13.37 4.39
N ARG A 309 -4.92 13.65 5.69
CA ARG A 309 -4.05 14.57 6.44
C ARG A 309 -2.56 14.20 6.35
N VAL A 310 -2.24 12.93 6.18
CA VAL A 310 -0.85 12.45 6.00
C VAL A 310 -0.44 12.46 4.53
N ILE A 311 -1.33 12.00 3.64
CA ILE A 311 -1.00 11.78 2.22
C ILE A 311 -0.90 13.10 1.44
N GLU A 312 -1.83 14.04 1.68
CA GLU A 312 -1.88 15.29 0.92
C GLU A 312 -0.60 16.13 1.03
N PRO A 313 0.01 16.33 2.22
CA PRO A 313 1.30 17.00 2.34
C PRO A 313 2.44 16.32 1.59
N ILE A 314 2.48 14.98 1.61
CA ILE A 314 3.51 14.20 0.92
C ILE A 314 3.39 14.38 -0.60
N LEU A 315 2.16 14.43 -1.12
CA LEU A 315 1.92 14.69 -2.54
C LEU A 315 2.25 16.13 -2.96
N ALA A 316 2.19 17.07 -2.01
CA ALA A 316 2.54 18.46 -2.24
C ALA A 316 4.07 18.71 -2.32
N ASN A 317 4.89 17.68 -2.16
CA ASN A 317 6.36 17.77 -2.13
C ASN A 317 6.89 18.82 -1.13
N ASN A 318 6.20 18.94 0.00
CA ASN A 318 6.47 19.98 0.97
C ASN A 318 7.46 19.46 2.02
N ASP A 319 8.76 19.53 1.72
CA ASP A 319 9.84 19.19 2.66
C ASP A 319 9.84 20.09 3.91
N ASP A 320 9.14 21.25 3.84
CA ASP A 320 9.01 22.24 4.92
C ASP A 320 7.72 22.08 5.75
N VAL A 321 6.94 20.99 5.57
CA VAL A 321 5.81 20.75 6.49
C VAL A 321 6.39 20.51 7.87
N ASP A 322 6.07 21.44 8.76
CA ASP A 322 6.41 21.31 10.17
C ASP A 322 5.92 19.92 10.63
N GLU A 323 6.86 19.00 10.88
CA GLU A 323 6.57 17.62 11.28
C GLU A 323 5.64 17.56 12.49
N ALA A 324 5.57 18.66 13.27
CA ALA A 324 4.70 18.84 14.41
C ALA A 324 3.21 18.93 14.04
N GLN A 325 2.83 19.13 12.78
CA GLN A 325 1.41 19.28 12.39
C GLN A 325 0.71 17.96 12.07
N ILE A 326 1.46 16.89 11.77
CA ILE A 326 0.87 15.57 11.51
C ILE A 326 0.86 14.76 12.81
N PRO A 327 -0.31 14.36 13.35
CA PRO A 327 -0.35 13.50 14.51
C PRO A 327 0.43 12.21 14.29
N SER A 328 1.30 11.86 15.24
CA SER A 328 2.14 10.65 15.13
C SER A 328 1.32 9.37 14.93
N ASP A 329 0.14 9.29 15.55
CA ASP A 329 -0.78 8.16 15.38
C ASP A 329 -1.33 8.04 13.96
N ASP A 330 -1.62 9.16 13.29
CA ASP A 330 -2.12 9.16 11.92
C ASP A 330 -1.01 8.74 10.95
N LEU A 331 0.21 9.24 11.17
CA LEU A 331 1.37 8.83 10.39
C LEU A 331 1.65 7.33 10.55
N GLN A 332 1.69 6.83 11.79
CA GLN A 332 1.92 5.41 12.05
C GLN A 332 0.82 4.56 11.41
N TYR A 333 -0.43 5.00 11.48
CA TYR A 333 -1.54 4.32 10.82
C TYR A 333 -1.33 4.17 9.31
N VAL A 334 -0.91 5.22 8.64
CA VAL A 334 -0.69 5.22 7.17
C VAL A 334 0.52 4.37 6.78
N ILE A 335 1.57 4.34 7.63
CA ILE A 335 2.73 3.45 7.47
C ILE A 335 2.31 1.98 7.62
N ASP A 336 1.49 1.66 8.62
CA ASP A 336 1.02 0.29 8.86
C ASP A 336 0.09 -0.19 7.74
N MET A 337 -0.69 0.71 7.15
CA MET A 337 -1.47 0.42 5.94
C MET A 337 -0.60 0.19 4.69
N GLY A 338 0.70 0.49 4.75
CA GLY A 338 1.62 0.34 3.62
C GLY A 338 1.49 1.41 2.55
N LEU A 339 0.85 2.56 2.86
CA LEU A 339 0.65 3.66 1.92
C LEU A 339 1.86 4.59 1.84
N VAL A 340 2.59 4.71 2.95
CA VAL A 340 3.76 5.60 3.10
C VAL A 340 4.95 4.79 3.63
N LYS A 341 6.12 5.11 3.12
CA LYS A 341 7.41 4.64 3.64
C LYS A 341 8.17 5.79 4.29
N VAL A 342 8.79 5.47 5.43
CA VAL A 342 9.71 6.37 6.14
C VAL A 342 11.04 5.63 6.28
N GLU A 343 12.06 6.12 5.63
CA GLU A 343 13.42 5.59 5.74
C GLU A 343 14.26 6.55 6.60
N ARG A 344 15.13 5.99 7.45
CA ARG A 344 15.95 6.81 8.35
C ARG A 344 16.80 7.81 7.57
N GLY A 345 16.61 9.11 7.86
CA GLY A 345 17.36 10.19 7.19
C GLY A 345 16.85 10.56 5.79
N LYS A 346 15.66 10.08 5.39
CA LYS A 346 15.01 10.46 4.13
C LYS A 346 13.62 11.04 4.40
N SER A 347 13.13 11.88 3.48
CA SER A 347 11.76 12.39 3.51
C SER A 347 10.73 11.26 3.41
N ARG A 348 9.55 11.48 3.98
CA ARG A 348 8.39 10.59 3.86
C ARG A 348 7.96 10.52 2.40
N ARG A 349 7.58 9.35 1.92
CA ARG A 349 7.14 9.18 0.54
C ARG A 349 6.04 8.12 0.39
N ILE A 350 5.28 8.22 -0.68
CA ILE A 350 4.33 7.16 -1.06
C ILE A 350 5.08 5.85 -1.26
N ALA A 351 4.48 4.75 -0.81
CA ALA A 351 5.16 3.47 -0.62
C ALA A 351 5.72 2.83 -1.90
N ASN A 352 5.10 3.07 -3.06
CA ASN A 352 5.55 2.51 -4.35
C ASN A 352 5.04 3.33 -5.54
N GLY A 353 5.54 3.01 -6.76
CA GLY A 353 5.22 3.73 -7.98
C GLY A 353 3.74 3.66 -8.36
N ILE A 354 3.10 2.48 -8.25
CA ILE A 354 1.68 2.29 -8.57
C ILE A 354 0.78 3.13 -7.65
N TYR A 355 1.04 3.13 -6.33
CA TYR A 355 0.26 3.96 -5.40
C TYR A 355 0.45 5.45 -5.66
N ARG A 356 1.65 5.86 -6.08
CA ARG A 356 1.97 7.24 -6.45
C ARG A 356 1.16 7.74 -7.64
N GLU A 357 0.75 6.82 -8.54
CA GLU A 357 -0.16 7.13 -9.64
C GLU A 357 -1.63 7.11 -9.24
N ILE A 358 -2.05 6.12 -8.45
CA ILE A 358 -3.45 5.93 -8.10
C ILE A 358 -3.95 6.98 -7.12
N ILE A 359 -3.19 7.27 -6.07
CA ILE A 359 -3.64 8.13 -4.98
C ILE A 359 -4.06 9.53 -5.46
N PRO A 360 -3.27 10.26 -6.26
CA PRO A 360 -3.70 11.55 -6.77
C PRO A 360 -4.91 11.45 -7.72
N ARG A 361 -5.03 10.39 -8.51
CA ARG A 361 -6.18 10.17 -9.39
C ARG A 361 -7.46 10.08 -8.58
N GLU A 362 -7.44 9.34 -7.48
CA GLU A 362 -8.62 9.17 -6.62
C GLU A 362 -8.97 10.44 -5.84
N LEU A 363 -7.98 11.10 -5.25
CA LEU A 363 -8.21 12.38 -4.54
C LEU A 363 -8.77 13.47 -5.46
N THR A 364 -8.53 13.38 -6.76
CA THR A 364 -8.99 14.35 -7.76
C THR A 364 -10.18 13.87 -8.61
N TRP A 365 -10.74 12.70 -8.37
CA TRP A 365 -11.80 12.11 -9.18
C TRP A 365 -13.02 13.03 -9.37
N THR A 366 -13.52 13.62 -8.29
CA THR A 366 -14.65 14.56 -8.36
C THR A 366 -14.32 15.80 -9.20
N THR A 367 -13.06 16.20 -9.21
CA THR A 367 -12.51 17.29 -9.99
C THR A 367 -12.48 16.93 -11.48
N GLN A 368 -12.01 15.74 -11.82
CA GLN A 368 -11.92 15.27 -13.21
C GLN A 368 -13.31 15.20 -13.88
N THR A 369 -14.33 14.75 -13.16
CA THR A 369 -15.70 14.61 -13.69
C THR A 369 -16.37 15.93 -13.99
N SER A 370 -15.96 17.02 -13.35
CA SER A 370 -16.54 18.37 -13.58
C SER A 370 -15.83 19.15 -14.70
N ILE A 371 -14.73 18.65 -15.24
CA ILE A 371 -14.02 19.28 -16.35
C ILE A 371 -14.64 18.80 -17.68
N THR A 372 -15.41 19.65 -18.34
CA THR A 372 -16.15 19.34 -19.58
C THR A 372 -15.42 19.85 -20.82
N LYS A 373 -14.46 19.13 -21.39
CA LYS A 373 -13.87 19.43 -22.71
C LYS A 373 -13.58 18.14 -23.49
N GLU A 374 -13.53 18.23 -24.82
CA GLU A 374 -13.21 17.08 -25.67
C GLU A 374 -11.81 16.52 -25.34
N PRO A 375 -11.63 15.20 -25.32
CA PRO A 375 -10.39 14.55 -24.85
C PRO A 375 -9.12 14.93 -25.60
N THR A 376 -9.22 15.41 -26.85
CA THR A 376 -8.08 15.59 -27.77
C THR A 376 -7.78 17.04 -28.15
N TRP A 377 -8.47 18.01 -27.57
CA TRP A 377 -8.34 19.45 -27.92
C TRP A 377 -6.91 20.01 -27.71
N TYR A 378 -6.10 19.40 -26.88
CA TYR A 378 -4.72 19.78 -26.57
C TYR A 378 -3.67 19.11 -27.49
N LEU A 379 -4.08 18.27 -28.43
CA LEU A 379 -3.15 17.63 -29.36
C LEU A 379 -2.93 18.44 -30.62
N ASN A 380 -1.71 18.42 -31.12
CA ASN A 380 -1.35 18.90 -32.45
C ASN A 380 -1.74 17.88 -33.53
N ALA A 381 -1.62 18.27 -34.78
CA ALA A 381 -1.95 17.40 -35.93
C ALA A 381 -1.06 16.15 -36.03
N ASP A 382 0.14 16.17 -35.46
CA ASP A 382 1.09 15.08 -35.38
C ASP A 382 0.93 14.20 -34.13
N SER A 383 -0.18 14.37 -33.40
CA SER A 383 -0.49 13.69 -32.13
C SER A 383 0.40 14.11 -30.95
N SER A 384 1.30 15.06 -31.11
CA SER A 384 2.05 15.64 -29.99
C SER A 384 1.16 16.49 -29.10
N ILE A 385 1.51 16.61 -27.82
CA ILE A 385 0.83 17.47 -26.85
C ILE A 385 1.25 18.92 -27.12
N ASN A 386 0.27 19.82 -27.27
CA ASN A 386 0.49 21.25 -27.21
C ASN A 386 0.39 21.70 -25.74
N MET A 387 1.54 21.71 -25.04
CA MET A 387 1.58 21.97 -23.61
C MET A 387 1.22 23.40 -23.26
N GLU A 388 1.59 24.35 -24.12
CA GLU A 388 1.23 25.77 -23.95
C GLU A 388 -0.30 25.94 -23.96
N LYS A 389 -0.99 25.38 -24.94
CA LYS A 389 -2.46 25.42 -25.01
C LYS A 389 -3.12 24.76 -23.79
N LEU A 390 -2.57 23.63 -23.34
CA LEU A 390 -3.06 22.90 -22.18
C LEU A 390 -2.90 23.73 -20.90
N LEU A 391 -1.77 24.37 -20.69
CA LEU A 391 -1.51 25.19 -19.50
C LEU A 391 -2.26 26.52 -19.51
N LEU A 392 -2.49 27.14 -20.67
CA LEU A 392 -3.36 28.31 -20.81
C LEU A 392 -4.80 28.00 -20.38
N ASP A 393 -5.32 26.87 -20.82
CA ASP A 393 -6.65 26.42 -20.39
C ASP A 393 -6.69 26.04 -18.91
N PHE A 394 -5.59 25.48 -18.38
CA PHE A 394 -5.49 25.21 -16.96
C PHE A 394 -5.48 26.50 -16.13
N GLN A 395 -4.79 27.56 -16.57
CA GLN A 395 -4.81 28.86 -15.91
C GLN A 395 -6.23 29.44 -15.82
N GLN A 396 -7.00 29.38 -16.93
CA GLN A 396 -8.40 29.84 -16.92
C GLN A 396 -9.26 29.03 -15.98
N PHE A 397 -9.11 27.70 -16.03
CA PHE A 397 -9.81 26.78 -15.16
C PHE A 397 -9.45 27.01 -13.69
N PHE A 398 -8.17 27.18 -13.37
CA PHE A 398 -7.69 27.46 -12.02
C PHE A 398 -8.28 28.76 -11.48
N ARG A 399 -8.25 29.86 -12.28
CA ARG A 399 -8.87 31.14 -11.93
C ARG A 399 -10.35 31.03 -11.57
N GLN A 400 -11.09 30.21 -12.31
CA GLN A 400 -12.55 30.09 -12.11
C GLN A 400 -12.94 29.21 -10.91
N ASN A 401 -12.09 28.29 -10.54
CA ASN A 401 -12.46 27.20 -9.63
C ASN A 401 -11.56 27.06 -8.40
N ALA A 402 -10.44 27.78 -8.32
CA ALA A 402 -9.43 27.56 -7.29
C ALA A 402 -9.99 27.65 -5.86
N ASP A 403 -10.79 28.69 -5.57
CA ASP A 403 -11.31 28.93 -4.21
C ASP A 403 -12.25 27.81 -3.75
N ALA A 404 -13.09 27.30 -4.65
CA ALA A 404 -14.02 26.22 -4.34
C ALA A 404 -13.33 24.86 -4.17
N TRP A 405 -12.16 24.66 -4.78
CA TRP A 405 -11.51 23.36 -4.89
C TRP A 405 -10.32 23.22 -3.96
N ILE A 406 -9.54 24.29 -3.75
CA ILE A 406 -8.49 24.32 -2.73
C ILE A 406 -9.07 24.07 -1.34
N GLY A 407 -10.28 24.60 -1.07
CA GLY A 407 -11.00 24.37 0.18
C GLY A 407 -11.53 22.93 0.41
N ARG A 408 -11.49 22.05 -0.61
CA ARG A 408 -11.89 20.63 -0.49
C ARG A 408 -10.77 19.74 0.02
N PHE A 409 -9.54 20.19 -0.02
CA PHE A 409 -8.40 19.44 0.52
C PHE A 409 -8.13 19.89 1.96
N ASP A 410 -7.93 18.93 2.85
CA ASP A 410 -7.61 19.17 4.26
C ASP A 410 -6.30 19.95 4.41
N TYR A 411 -5.42 19.81 3.41
CA TYR A 411 -4.15 20.48 3.34
C TYR A 411 -4.09 21.46 2.16
N ALA A 412 -4.24 22.73 2.47
CA ALA A 412 -4.38 23.79 1.47
C ALA A 412 -3.17 23.95 0.50
N GLU A 413 -1.99 23.44 0.84
CA GLU A 413 -0.79 23.53 -0.03
C GLU A 413 -0.79 22.45 -1.11
N ALA A 414 -1.39 21.28 -0.87
CA ALA A 414 -1.52 20.21 -1.86
C ALA A 414 -2.57 20.52 -2.94
N GLY A 415 -3.57 21.34 -2.61
CA GLY A 415 -4.72 21.61 -3.48
C GLY A 415 -4.35 22.00 -4.92
N PRO A 416 -3.50 23.03 -5.15
CA PRO A 416 -3.14 23.46 -6.51
C PRO A 416 -2.41 22.38 -7.32
N GLN A 417 -1.51 21.63 -6.71
CA GLN A 417 -0.78 20.55 -7.37
C GLN A 417 -1.70 19.39 -7.75
N LEU A 418 -2.58 18.97 -6.83
CA LEU A 418 -3.57 17.92 -7.08
C LEU A 418 -4.55 18.33 -8.18
N LEU A 419 -4.92 19.62 -8.22
CA LEU A 419 -5.80 20.14 -9.25
C LEU A 419 -5.13 20.11 -10.64
N LEU A 420 -3.86 20.52 -10.73
CA LEU A 420 -3.08 20.41 -11.96
C LEU A 420 -2.98 18.93 -12.39
N GLN A 421 -2.69 18.03 -11.46
CA GLN A 421 -2.60 16.60 -11.75
C GLN A 421 -3.93 16.04 -12.27
N ALA A 422 -5.07 16.45 -11.70
CA ALA A 422 -6.39 16.07 -12.21
C ALA A 422 -6.61 16.56 -13.65
N PHE A 423 -6.16 17.77 -13.93
CA PHE A 423 -6.27 18.35 -15.27
C PHE A 423 -5.38 17.61 -16.27
N LEU A 424 -4.14 17.30 -15.89
CA LEU A 424 -3.19 16.55 -16.70
C LEU A 424 -3.58 15.07 -16.90
N GLN A 425 -4.46 14.51 -16.05
CA GLN A 425 -4.96 13.14 -16.22
C GLN A 425 -5.60 12.89 -17.61
N ARG A 426 -6.05 13.93 -18.28
CA ARG A 426 -6.55 13.88 -19.66
C ARG A 426 -5.50 13.40 -20.66
N ILE A 427 -4.24 13.75 -20.43
CA ILE A 427 -3.11 13.30 -21.24
C ILE A 427 -3.01 11.78 -21.20
N VAL A 428 -3.15 11.20 -20.02
CA VAL A 428 -3.14 9.75 -19.83
C VAL A 428 -4.32 9.09 -20.55
N ASN A 429 -5.51 9.68 -20.44
CA ASN A 429 -6.70 9.19 -21.15
C ASN A 429 -6.56 9.28 -22.68
N GLY A 430 -5.68 10.16 -23.19
CA GLY A 430 -5.30 10.27 -24.59
C GLY A 430 -4.09 9.43 -25.02
N GLY A 431 -3.66 8.44 -24.19
CA GLY A 431 -2.54 7.54 -24.46
C GLY A 431 -1.16 8.10 -24.14
N GLY A 432 -1.07 9.12 -23.27
CA GLY A 432 0.18 9.61 -22.71
C GLY A 432 0.44 9.07 -21.30
N TYR A 433 1.66 9.26 -20.80
CA TYR A 433 2.10 8.82 -19.47
C TYR A 433 2.57 10.01 -18.65
N ILE A 434 2.25 10.02 -17.36
CA ILE A 434 2.74 11.02 -16.42
C ILE A 434 3.51 10.30 -15.33
N ASP A 435 4.83 10.41 -15.38
CA ASP A 435 5.70 9.95 -14.29
C ASP A 435 5.84 11.05 -13.26
N ARG A 436 5.54 10.74 -12.01
CA ARG A 436 5.66 11.67 -10.88
C ARG A 436 6.95 11.41 -10.13
N GLU A 437 7.57 12.49 -9.64
CA GLU A 437 8.84 12.41 -8.93
C GLU A 437 9.85 11.51 -9.66
N TYR A 438 10.01 11.73 -10.96
CA TYR A 438 10.95 10.92 -11.76
C TYR A 438 12.37 11.11 -11.20
N GLY A 439 12.81 10.09 -10.46
CA GLY A 439 14.07 10.12 -9.73
C GLY A 439 15.25 9.74 -10.63
N LEU A 440 16.13 10.71 -10.86
CA LEU A 440 17.42 10.51 -11.50
C LEU A 440 18.52 10.76 -10.45
N GLY A 441 18.96 9.68 -9.79
CA GLY A 441 19.94 9.77 -8.71
C GLY A 441 19.37 10.40 -7.43
N ARG A 442 19.96 11.51 -6.94
CA ARG A 442 19.52 12.21 -5.73
C ARG A 442 18.50 13.33 -5.98
N LYS A 443 18.18 13.64 -7.24
CA LYS A 443 17.28 14.71 -7.65
C LYS A 443 16.03 14.16 -8.31
N ARG A 444 14.90 14.83 -8.19
CA ARG A 444 13.60 14.40 -8.69
C ARG A 444 12.92 15.58 -9.38
N THR A 445 12.35 15.35 -10.58
CA THR A 445 11.39 16.29 -11.18
C THR A 445 10.00 15.99 -10.64
N ASP A 446 9.17 17.03 -10.48
CA ASP A 446 7.81 16.84 -9.98
C ASP A 446 6.97 16.01 -10.96
N LEU A 447 6.99 16.34 -12.26
CA LEU A 447 6.26 15.60 -13.29
C LEU A 447 7.09 15.46 -14.57
N LEU A 448 7.15 14.26 -15.13
CA LEU A 448 7.63 13.97 -16.48
C LEU A 448 6.47 13.42 -17.31
N ILE A 449 6.10 14.13 -18.36
CA ILE A 449 5.08 13.68 -19.30
C ILE A 449 5.77 12.99 -20.47
N ARG A 450 5.30 11.79 -20.82
CA ARG A 450 5.75 11.03 -21.99
C ARG A 450 4.55 10.72 -22.87
N LYS A 451 4.60 11.07 -24.14
CA LYS A 451 3.56 10.79 -25.12
C LYS A 451 4.15 10.05 -26.31
N PRO A 452 3.81 8.77 -26.54
CA PRO A 452 4.11 8.09 -27.81
C PRO A 452 3.42 8.83 -28.95
N LEU A 453 4.17 9.12 -30.03
CA LEU A 453 3.64 9.83 -31.19
C LEU A 453 3.10 8.89 -32.28
N THR A 454 3.42 7.60 -32.18
CA THR A 454 2.93 6.56 -33.08
C THR A 454 2.46 5.35 -32.31
N ASP A 455 1.53 4.59 -32.89
CA ASP A 455 1.10 3.30 -32.33
C ASP A 455 2.24 2.26 -32.47
N GLY A 456 2.46 1.48 -31.41
CA GLY A 456 3.44 0.41 -31.39
C GLY A 456 4.71 0.71 -30.57
N TYR A 457 5.53 -0.35 -30.38
CA TYR A 457 6.76 -0.28 -29.59
C TYR A 457 7.91 0.31 -30.42
N GLY A 458 8.68 1.24 -29.82
CA GLY A 458 9.90 1.79 -30.42
C GLY A 458 9.70 3.02 -31.32
N GLY A 459 8.51 3.64 -31.32
CA GLY A 459 8.26 4.93 -31.98
C GLY A 459 8.82 6.13 -31.21
N PRO A 460 8.82 7.34 -31.85
CA PRO A 460 9.24 8.56 -31.17
C PRO A 460 8.30 8.89 -30.01
N VAL A 461 8.88 9.36 -28.90
CA VAL A 461 8.17 9.72 -27.67
C VAL A 461 8.46 11.17 -27.34
N GLN A 462 7.44 12.01 -27.31
CA GLN A 462 7.54 13.36 -26.75
C GLN A 462 7.77 13.31 -25.24
N ARG A 463 8.71 14.12 -24.74
CA ARG A 463 9.04 14.23 -23.30
C ARG A 463 8.96 15.66 -22.85
N ILE A 464 8.18 15.92 -21.83
CA ILE A 464 7.96 17.26 -21.29
C ILE A 464 8.22 17.22 -19.78
N VAL A 465 9.08 18.12 -19.30
CA VAL A 465 9.38 18.28 -17.88
C VAL A 465 8.53 19.40 -17.30
N LEU A 466 7.83 19.14 -16.18
CA LEU A 466 7.15 20.15 -15.40
C LEU A 466 7.72 20.19 -13.97
N GLU A 467 8.15 21.37 -13.56
CA GLU A 467 8.55 21.66 -12.19
C GLU A 467 7.48 22.53 -11.53
N LEU A 468 7.06 22.17 -10.32
CA LEU A 468 6.00 22.85 -9.58
C LEU A 468 6.58 23.57 -8.37
N LYS A 469 6.20 24.84 -8.18
CA LYS A 469 6.59 25.62 -7.01
C LYS A 469 5.40 26.32 -6.40
N ILE A 470 5.39 26.39 -5.08
CA ILE A 470 4.50 27.29 -4.35
C ILE A 470 5.30 28.54 -4.02
N ARG A 471 4.76 29.70 -4.40
CA ARG A 471 5.40 30.98 -4.09
C ARG A 471 5.44 31.20 -2.59
N ARG A 472 6.66 31.33 -2.06
CA ARG A 472 6.93 31.77 -0.70
C ARG A 472 7.93 32.96 -0.76
N GLY A 473 7.46 34.13 -0.42
CA GLY A 473 8.30 35.34 -0.44
C GLY A 473 8.57 35.91 -1.84
N ASP A 474 9.83 36.18 -2.14
CA ASP A 474 10.26 36.86 -3.37
C ASP A 474 10.09 35.99 -4.61
N LEU A 475 9.36 36.51 -5.62
CA LEU A 475 9.04 35.75 -6.83
C LEU A 475 10.28 35.46 -7.67
N ASP A 476 11.22 36.44 -7.78
CA ASP A 476 12.39 36.30 -8.65
C ASP A 476 13.31 35.17 -8.14
N LYS A 477 13.45 35.04 -6.82
CA LYS A 477 14.21 33.93 -6.19
C LYS A 477 13.55 32.58 -6.43
N VAL A 478 12.21 32.52 -6.40
CA VAL A 478 11.47 31.28 -6.70
C VAL A 478 11.64 30.89 -8.16
N ILE A 479 11.60 31.88 -9.08
CA ILE A 479 11.84 31.64 -10.50
C ILE A 479 13.27 31.15 -10.73
N GLU A 480 14.28 31.81 -10.16
CA GLU A 480 15.71 31.47 -10.34
C GLU A 480 15.96 30.00 -9.90
N LYS A 481 15.52 29.63 -8.69
CA LYS A 481 15.66 28.27 -8.18
C LYS A 481 14.86 27.26 -9.00
N GLY A 482 13.67 27.61 -9.46
CA GLY A 482 12.83 26.77 -10.30
C GLY A 482 13.45 26.50 -11.66
N LEU A 483 14.01 27.53 -12.31
CA LEU A 483 14.71 27.42 -13.60
C LEU A 483 15.94 26.52 -13.50
N GLU A 484 16.75 26.67 -12.44
CA GLU A 484 17.89 25.80 -12.17
C GLU A 484 17.45 24.32 -12.10
N GLN A 485 16.43 24.03 -11.31
CA GLN A 485 15.93 22.66 -11.14
C GLN A 485 15.33 22.12 -12.44
N THR A 486 14.53 22.91 -13.16
CA THR A 486 13.94 22.47 -14.44
C THR A 486 15.02 22.14 -15.46
N ALA A 487 16.05 22.99 -15.60
CA ALA A 487 17.16 22.78 -16.53
C ALA A 487 17.96 21.51 -16.18
N GLU A 488 18.26 21.30 -14.89
CA GLU A 488 18.94 20.07 -14.44
C GLU A 488 18.14 18.81 -14.77
N TYR A 489 16.81 18.84 -14.62
CA TYR A 489 15.96 17.69 -14.96
C TYR A 489 15.88 17.44 -16.46
N MET A 490 15.81 18.49 -17.26
CA MET A 490 15.88 18.37 -18.71
C MET A 490 17.20 17.72 -19.15
N ASP A 491 18.31 18.02 -18.48
CA ASP A 491 19.62 17.39 -18.75
C ASP A 491 19.62 15.91 -18.36
N LEU A 492 19.08 15.59 -17.21
CA LEU A 492 19.07 14.24 -16.67
C LEU A 492 18.15 13.29 -17.44
N VAL A 493 17.00 13.77 -17.89
CA VAL A 493 16.07 12.97 -18.72
C VAL A 493 16.63 12.74 -20.12
N GLY A 494 17.44 13.69 -20.63
CA GLY A 494 17.93 13.69 -22.02
C GLY A 494 16.78 13.76 -23.02
N SER A 495 17.03 14.22 -24.23
CA SER A 495 16.02 14.28 -25.32
C SER A 495 14.64 14.80 -24.87
N VAL A 496 14.64 15.87 -24.07
CA VAL A 496 13.41 16.55 -23.60
C VAL A 496 13.03 17.61 -24.61
N ASP A 497 11.77 17.60 -25.05
CA ASP A 497 11.26 18.54 -26.05
C ASP A 497 10.93 19.90 -25.43
N GLU A 498 10.34 19.91 -24.21
CA GLU A 498 9.88 21.13 -23.54
C GLU A 498 10.11 21.05 -22.02
N GLY A 499 10.39 22.23 -21.40
CA GLY A 499 10.44 22.41 -19.95
C GLY A 499 9.52 23.53 -19.50
N HIS A 500 8.75 23.28 -18.45
CA HIS A 500 7.82 24.23 -17.86
C HIS A 500 8.04 24.33 -16.35
N LEU A 501 8.07 25.58 -15.85
CA LEU A 501 8.05 25.90 -14.42
C LEU A 501 6.69 26.52 -14.06
N ILE A 502 5.95 25.88 -13.16
CA ILE A 502 4.62 26.32 -12.74
C ILE A 502 4.69 26.80 -11.30
N ILE A 503 4.30 28.05 -11.06
CA ILE A 503 4.39 28.71 -9.76
C ILE A 503 2.99 29.09 -9.28
N PHE A 504 2.52 28.41 -8.23
CA PHE A 504 1.25 28.71 -7.58
C PHE A 504 1.43 29.84 -6.56
N ASP A 505 0.75 30.99 -6.80
CA ASP A 505 0.71 32.12 -5.88
C ASP A 505 -0.60 32.13 -5.09
N ARG A 506 -0.50 31.87 -3.79
CA ARG A 506 -1.65 31.75 -2.88
C ARG A 506 -1.94 33.02 -2.09
N SER A 507 -1.29 34.14 -2.43
CA SER A 507 -1.52 35.42 -1.76
C SER A 507 -2.95 35.88 -1.99
N GLN A 508 -3.72 36.06 -0.92
CA GLN A 508 -5.06 36.67 -1.00
C GLN A 508 -5.03 38.20 -1.24
N GLU A 509 -3.86 38.80 -1.06
CA GLU A 509 -3.67 40.24 -1.25
C GLU A 509 -3.47 40.64 -2.72
N ARG A 510 -3.24 39.65 -3.61
CA ARG A 510 -3.00 39.87 -5.04
C ARG A 510 -4.22 39.52 -5.86
N THR A 511 -4.45 40.35 -6.87
CA THR A 511 -5.51 40.08 -7.85
C THR A 511 -5.17 38.89 -8.74
N TRP A 512 -6.19 38.28 -9.34
CA TRP A 512 -5.98 37.19 -10.28
C TRP A 512 -5.15 37.61 -11.49
N ASP A 513 -5.25 38.85 -11.94
CA ASP A 513 -4.47 39.38 -13.07
C ASP A 513 -2.97 39.54 -12.73
N GLU A 514 -2.62 39.70 -11.45
CA GLU A 514 -1.23 39.69 -10.97
C GLU A 514 -0.68 38.26 -10.76
N ARG A 515 -1.54 37.28 -10.55
CA ARG A 515 -1.14 35.90 -10.32
C ARG A 515 -1.04 35.09 -11.62
N ILE A 516 -1.97 35.32 -12.56
CA ILE A 516 -2.07 34.59 -13.83
C ILE A 516 -1.24 35.28 -14.91
N TRP A 517 -0.12 34.68 -15.25
CA TRP A 517 0.79 35.15 -16.30
C TRP A 517 1.63 34.01 -16.83
N HIS A 518 2.26 34.17 -17.99
CA HIS A 518 3.30 33.27 -18.48
C HIS A 518 4.36 34.08 -19.25
N LYS A 519 5.58 33.57 -19.22
CA LYS A 519 6.70 34.17 -19.97
C LYS A 519 7.77 33.13 -20.29
N PRO A 520 8.42 33.21 -21.47
CA PRO A 520 9.62 32.45 -21.72
C PRO A 520 10.80 33.02 -20.92
N CYS A 521 11.62 32.13 -20.38
CA CYS A 521 12.86 32.50 -19.69
C CYS A 521 14.00 31.65 -20.25
N GLU A 522 15.12 32.34 -20.54
CA GLU A 522 16.34 31.67 -20.99
C GLU A 522 17.20 31.28 -19.78
N TYR A 523 17.58 30.01 -19.70
CA TYR A 523 18.47 29.51 -18.65
C TYR A 523 19.43 28.46 -19.23
N GLN A 524 20.73 28.70 -19.14
CA GLN A 524 21.80 27.82 -19.66
C GLN A 524 21.60 27.38 -21.13
N GLY A 525 21.13 28.32 -21.99
CA GLY A 525 20.89 28.06 -23.42
C GLY A 525 19.63 27.29 -23.74
N ARG A 526 18.73 27.14 -22.78
CA ARG A 526 17.40 26.49 -22.93
C ARG A 526 16.29 27.49 -22.67
N THR A 527 15.23 27.39 -23.45
CA THR A 527 14.00 28.17 -23.22
C THR A 527 13.08 27.37 -22.32
N ILE A 528 12.75 27.88 -21.14
CA ILE A 528 11.80 27.31 -20.19
C ILE A 528 10.62 28.28 -20.08
N LEU A 529 9.40 27.75 -20.26
CA LEU A 529 8.18 28.54 -20.09
C LEU A 529 7.78 28.57 -18.60
N VAL A 530 7.73 29.77 -18.03
CA VAL A 530 7.37 30.01 -16.64
C VAL A 530 5.93 30.49 -16.54
N TRP A 531 5.15 29.84 -15.67
CA TRP A 531 3.71 30.04 -15.49
C TRP A 531 3.41 30.49 -14.08
N GLY A 532 2.68 31.59 -13.91
CA GLY A 532 2.09 32.04 -12.65
C GLY A 532 0.64 31.58 -12.56
N MET A 533 0.23 31.09 -11.38
CA MET A 533 -1.13 30.59 -11.14
C MET A 533 -1.63 30.95 -9.74
#